data_25f04b51dcc0633b126daf87ba88a0cf
#
_entry.id   25f04b51dcc0633b126daf87ba88a0cf
#
_cell.length_a   1.000
_cell.length_b   1.000
_cell.length_c   1.000
_cell.angle_alpha   90.00
_cell.angle_beta   90.00
_cell.angle_gamma   90.00
#
_symmetry.space_group_name_H-M   'P 1'
#
loop_
_entity.id
_entity.type
_entity.pdbx_description
1 polymer ?
#
loop_
_entity_poly.entity_id
_entity_poly.type
_entity_poly.pdbx_seq_one_letter_code
_entity_poly.pdbx_strand_id
1 'polypeptide(L)'
;MKPFKTIVLFSLAILFAASSTVTAVDAKRANGPRAKNIIFMVPDGMGLADVTAARIFKFGPDGDRLSFEKLPVIGYQSTHSANSTVTDSAAAASAWASGAKYNNGEISCHDDDFDGLCDSDQGPTLLDMAKARGKSTGLVATSDITHATPAAFGANVHNRKCEEAIARQFLDRGIDVLLGGGIAANRSSCKLTPSAGDWLDNLLSEYADAGYTVVDTED
;
A
#
# COMPACT_ATOMS: atom_id res chain seq x y z
N MET A 1 -34.19 75.12 12.77
CA MET A 1 -33.67 73.89 13.30
C MET A 1 -34.61 72.76 12.91
N LYS A 2 -34.21 71.89 12.00
CA LYS A 2 -35.00 70.77 11.51
C LYS A 2 -34.38 69.46 12.16
N PRO A 3 -35.18 68.52 12.66
CA PRO A 3 -34.65 67.32 13.27
C PRO A 3 -34.22 66.32 12.20
N PHE A 4 -33.02 65.76 12.38
CA PHE A 4 -32.46 64.65 11.62
C PHE A 4 -33.27 63.38 11.92
N LYS A 5 -33.77 62.71 10.89
CA LYS A 5 -34.39 61.40 10.99
C LYS A 5 -33.29 60.35 10.82
N THR A 6 -32.99 59.65 11.88
CA THR A 6 -32.09 58.48 11.86
C THR A 6 -32.79 57.30 11.19
N ILE A 7 -32.29 56.88 10.04
CA ILE A 7 -32.75 55.66 9.39
C ILE A 7 -31.89 54.51 9.93
N VAL A 8 -32.51 53.62 10.65
CA VAL A 8 -31.91 52.37 11.12
C VAL A 8 -32.10 51.34 9.99
N LEU A 9 -31.02 51.01 9.33
CA LEU A 9 -30.98 49.90 8.37
C LEU A 9 -30.82 48.58 9.14
N PHE A 10 -31.88 47.77 9.18
CA PHE A 10 -31.83 46.39 9.61
C PHE A 10 -31.21 45.57 8.49
N SER A 11 -29.94 45.19 8.64
CA SER A 11 -29.29 44.20 7.77
C SER A 11 -29.74 42.80 8.21
N LEU A 12 -30.65 42.22 7.42
CA LEU A 12 -31.07 40.82 7.59
C LEU A 12 -29.97 39.93 7.01
N ALA A 13 -29.07 39.45 7.87
CA ALA A 13 -28.10 38.44 7.51
C ALA A 13 -28.81 37.07 7.39
N ILE A 14 -29.11 36.67 6.16
CA ILE A 14 -29.58 35.33 5.86
C ILE A 14 -28.36 34.39 5.95
N LEU A 15 -28.24 33.72 7.06
CA LEU A 15 -27.27 32.65 7.24
C LEU A 15 -27.75 31.42 6.43
N PHE A 16 -27.19 31.24 5.22
CA PHE A 16 -27.36 30.02 4.46
C PHE A 16 -26.53 28.92 5.19
N ALA A 17 -27.15 28.21 6.11
CA ALA A 17 -26.62 26.95 6.62
C ALA A 17 -26.74 25.93 5.47
N ALA A 18 -25.71 25.82 4.65
CA ALA A 18 -25.54 24.69 3.75
C ALA A 18 -25.29 23.44 4.62
N SER A 19 -26.36 22.82 5.06
CA SER A 19 -26.32 21.46 5.60
C SER A 19 -25.92 20.56 4.44
N SER A 20 -24.62 20.31 4.30
CA SER A 20 -24.13 19.16 3.53
C SER A 20 -24.68 17.91 4.23
N THR A 21 -25.86 17.47 3.80
CA THR A 21 -26.29 16.11 4.04
C THR A 21 -25.29 15.22 3.35
N VAL A 22 -24.27 14.78 4.07
CA VAL A 22 -23.56 13.56 3.76
C VAL A 22 -24.63 12.49 3.80
N THR A 23 -25.21 12.18 2.64
CA THR A 23 -26.08 11.03 2.50
C THR A 23 -25.23 9.85 2.93
N ALA A 24 -25.62 9.23 4.06
CA ALA A 24 -25.06 7.95 4.48
C ALA A 24 -25.31 6.96 3.33
N VAL A 25 -24.35 6.89 2.41
CA VAL A 25 -24.28 5.84 1.42
C VAL A 25 -23.98 4.59 2.24
N ASP A 26 -25.02 3.76 2.36
CA ASP A 26 -24.91 2.35 2.68
C ASP A 26 -24.91 1.83 4.11
N ALA A 27 -25.99 2.05 4.81
CA ALA A 27 -26.43 1.04 5.80
C ALA A 27 -26.88 -0.30 5.12
N LYS A 28 -27.18 -0.30 3.83
CA LYS A 28 -27.58 -1.52 3.08
C LYS A 28 -26.40 -2.43 2.72
N ARG A 29 -25.16 -1.94 2.65
CA ARG A 29 -23.98 -2.79 2.42
C ARG A 29 -23.52 -3.57 3.66
N ALA A 30 -23.95 -3.18 4.85
CA ALA A 30 -23.57 -3.86 6.08
C ALA A 30 -24.10 -5.31 6.19
N ASN A 31 -25.11 -5.69 5.41
CA ASN A 31 -25.77 -7.00 5.48
C ASN A 31 -25.49 -7.91 4.26
N GLY A 32 -24.62 -7.51 3.35
CA GLY A 32 -24.16 -8.37 2.26
C GLY A 32 -23.19 -9.45 2.71
N PRO A 33 -22.97 -10.51 1.92
CA PRO A 33 -21.96 -11.52 2.25
C PRO A 33 -20.60 -10.87 2.35
N ARG A 34 -19.97 -10.97 3.54
CA ARG A 34 -18.63 -10.42 3.79
C ARG A 34 -17.58 -11.36 3.23
N ALA A 35 -16.61 -10.82 2.51
CA ALA A 35 -15.45 -11.58 2.08
C ALA A 35 -14.71 -12.13 3.31
N LYS A 36 -14.49 -13.43 3.33
CA LYS A 36 -13.71 -14.09 4.40
C LYS A 36 -12.22 -13.94 4.17
N ASN A 37 -11.80 -14.01 2.91
CA ASN A 37 -10.40 -13.92 2.49
C ASN A 37 -10.26 -12.84 1.43
N ILE A 38 -9.10 -12.19 1.37
CA ILE A 38 -8.75 -11.19 0.39
C ILE A 38 -7.43 -11.63 -0.26
N ILE A 39 -7.42 -11.72 -1.58
CA ILE A 39 -6.21 -11.91 -2.37
C ILE A 39 -6.02 -10.64 -3.18
N PHE A 40 -4.92 -9.93 -2.93
CA PHE A 40 -4.55 -8.73 -3.66
C PHE A 40 -3.44 -9.07 -4.64
N MET A 41 -3.72 -9.01 -5.93
CA MET A 41 -2.78 -9.36 -7.00
C MET A 41 -2.32 -8.11 -7.73
N VAL A 42 -1.02 -7.86 -7.75
CA VAL A 42 -0.40 -6.68 -8.38
C VAL A 42 0.48 -7.12 -9.53
N PRO A 43 0.07 -6.87 -10.77
CA PRO A 43 0.97 -6.98 -11.92
C PRO A 43 1.75 -5.66 -12.05
N ASP A 44 2.91 -5.60 -11.40
CA ASP A 44 3.74 -4.38 -11.33
C ASP A 44 4.17 -3.91 -12.72
N GLY A 45 3.94 -2.63 -13.01
CA GLY A 45 4.26 -2.00 -14.28
C GLY A 45 3.34 -2.35 -15.46
N MET A 46 2.32 -3.19 -15.26
CA MET A 46 1.41 -3.61 -16.34
C MET A 46 0.50 -2.47 -16.80
N GLY A 47 0.59 -2.11 -18.07
CA GLY A 47 -0.31 -1.20 -18.75
C GLY A 47 -1.43 -1.90 -19.53
N LEU A 48 -2.36 -1.14 -20.07
CA LEU A 48 -3.46 -1.69 -20.90
C LEU A 48 -2.94 -2.36 -22.18
N ALA A 49 -1.81 -1.90 -22.72
CA ALA A 49 -1.18 -2.50 -23.87
C ALA A 49 -0.66 -3.91 -23.56
N ASP A 50 -0.13 -4.14 -22.36
CA ASP A 50 0.37 -5.45 -21.92
C ASP A 50 -0.78 -6.45 -21.79
N VAL A 51 -1.92 -6.02 -21.25
CA VAL A 51 -3.14 -6.85 -21.18
C VAL A 51 -3.60 -7.25 -22.58
N THR A 52 -3.62 -6.30 -23.51
CA THR A 52 -4.02 -6.56 -24.89
C THR A 52 -3.04 -7.52 -25.57
N ALA A 53 -1.73 -7.30 -25.42
CA ALA A 53 -0.71 -8.17 -25.97
C ALA A 53 -0.80 -9.60 -25.41
N ALA A 54 -0.97 -9.74 -24.09
CA ALA A 54 -1.13 -11.03 -23.43
C ALA A 54 -2.38 -11.78 -23.90
N ARG A 55 -3.49 -11.09 -24.10
CA ARG A 55 -4.73 -11.69 -24.64
C ARG A 55 -4.53 -12.18 -26.06
N ILE A 56 -3.96 -11.33 -26.94
CA ILE A 56 -3.69 -11.71 -28.33
C ILE A 56 -2.71 -12.88 -28.40
N PHE A 57 -1.65 -12.84 -27.58
CA PHE A 57 -0.68 -13.94 -27.50
C PHE A 57 -1.31 -15.26 -27.12
N LYS A 58 -2.23 -15.23 -26.12
CA LYS A 58 -2.84 -16.45 -25.59
C LYS A 58 -3.99 -16.98 -26.44
N PHE A 59 -4.80 -16.12 -27.02
CA PHE A 59 -6.07 -16.49 -27.63
C PHE A 59 -6.24 -16.01 -29.07
N GLY A 60 -5.29 -15.28 -29.64
CA GLY A 60 -5.40 -14.63 -30.93
C GLY A 60 -6.15 -13.28 -30.88
N PRO A 61 -6.16 -12.52 -32.00
CA PRO A 61 -6.73 -11.16 -32.02
C PRO A 61 -8.23 -11.13 -31.73
N ASP A 62 -8.98 -12.13 -32.16
CA ASP A 62 -10.43 -12.26 -31.97
C ASP A 62 -10.79 -13.27 -30.85
N GLY A 63 -9.80 -13.66 -30.04
CA GLY A 63 -9.97 -14.70 -29.06
C GLY A 63 -10.61 -14.24 -27.75
N ASP A 64 -10.72 -15.18 -26.81
CA ASP A 64 -11.40 -14.98 -25.53
C ASP A 64 -10.63 -13.99 -24.62
N ARG A 65 -11.31 -13.47 -23.61
CA ARG A 65 -10.75 -12.60 -22.58
C ARG A 65 -9.90 -13.38 -21.59
N LEU A 66 -8.89 -12.73 -21.01
CA LEU A 66 -8.11 -13.25 -19.88
C LEU A 66 -9.02 -13.44 -18.66
N SER A 67 -8.63 -14.32 -17.74
CA SER A 67 -9.47 -14.67 -16.59
C SER A 67 -9.85 -13.47 -15.73
N PHE A 68 -8.92 -12.55 -15.49
CA PHE A 68 -9.20 -11.37 -14.70
C PHE A 68 -10.07 -10.33 -15.42
N GLU A 69 -10.07 -10.31 -16.77
CA GLU A 69 -10.99 -9.48 -17.56
C GLU A 69 -12.46 -9.96 -17.49
N LYS A 70 -12.67 -11.16 -16.94
CA LYS A 70 -14.01 -11.75 -16.73
C LYS A 70 -14.55 -11.47 -15.31
N LEU A 71 -13.80 -10.76 -14.47
CA LEU A 71 -14.28 -10.38 -13.15
C LEU A 71 -15.50 -9.46 -13.25
N PRO A 72 -16.46 -9.59 -12.33
CA PRO A 72 -17.76 -8.92 -12.43
C PRO A 72 -17.69 -7.40 -12.19
N VAL A 73 -16.61 -6.92 -11.62
CA VAL A 73 -16.41 -5.49 -11.30
C VAL A 73 -15.09 -5.01 -11.87
N ILE A 74 -15.13 -3.89 -12.54
CA ILE A 74 -13.97 -3.17 -13.03
C ILE A 74 -13.96 -1.76 -12.45
N GLY A 75 -12.77 -1.22 -12.20
CA GLY A 75 -12.57 0.16 -11.73
C GLY A 75 -11.34 0.78 -12.37
N TYR A 76 -11.22 2.08 -12.20
CA TYR A 76 -10.06 2.87 -12.62
C TYR A 76 -9.51 3.62 -11.43
N GLN A 77 -8.21 3.82 -11.41
CA GLN A 77 -7.52 4.60 -10.39
C GLN A 77 -6.53 5.57 -11.04
N SER A 78 -6.28 6.69 -10.39
CA SER A 78 -5.16 7.56 -10.75
C SER A 78 -3.87 7.02 -10.15
N THR A 79 -2.81 6.97 -10.95
CA THR A 79 -1.55 6.30 -10.59
C THR A 79 -0.44 7.25 -10.14
N HIS A 80 -0.61 8.57 -10.25
CA HIS A 80 0.39 9.54 -9.81
C HIS A 80 0.75 9.37 -8.33
N SER A 81 2.02 9.58 -7.97
CA SER A 81 2.49 9.64 -6.58
C SER A 81 2.25 11.05 -5.99
N ALA A 82 2.61 11.26 -4.73
CA ALA A 82 2.46 12.56 -4.09
C ALA A 82 3.36 13.62 -4.74
N ASN A 83 4.57 13.26 -5.17
CA ASN A 83 5.57 14.17 -5.70
C ASN A 83 5.82 14.02 -7.22
N SER A 84 5.12 13.14 -7.94
CA SER A 84 5.38 12.92 -9.36
C SER A 84 4.13 12.45 -10.12
N THR A 85 4.02 12.87 -11.40
CA THR A 85 3.01 12.35 -12.32
C THR A 85 3.27 10.89 -12.71
N VAL A 86 4.50 10.43 -12.59
CA VAL A 86 4.90 9.03 -12.82
C VAL A 86 5.28 8.43 -11.47
N THR A 87 4.43 7.53 -10.99
CA THR A 87 4.68 6.81 -9.74
C THR A 87 5.79 5.77 -9.90
N ASP A 88 6.47 5.45 -8.80
CA ASP A 88 7.19 4.19 -8.69
C ASP A 88 6.35 3.13 -7.97
N SER A 89 6.88 1.91 -7.89
CA SER A 89 6.18 0.79 -7.22
C SER A 89 6.00 1.03 -5.72
N ALA A 90 6.91 1.79 -5.08
CA ALA A 90 6.87 2.07 -3.66
C ALA A 90 5.65 2.93 -3.29
N ALA A 91 5.55 4.12 -3.91
CA ALA A 91 4.44 5.02 -3.71
C ALA A 91 3.09 4.41 -4.12
N ALA A 92 3.07 3.67 -5.26
CA ALA A 92 1.84 3.04 -5.74
C ALA A 92 1.34 1.95 -4.79
N ALA A 93 2.23 1.04 -4.36
CA ALA A 93 1.85 -0.03 -3.45
C ALA A 93 1.49 0.48 -2.05
N SER A 94 2.19 1.51 -1.56
CA SER A 94 1.86 2.19 -0.31
C SER A 94 0.46 2.80 -0.34
N ALA A 95 0.09 3.40 -1.48
CA ALA A 95 -1.26 3.94 -1.64
C ALA A 95 -2.33 2.84 -1.61
N TRP A 96 -2.07 1.66 -2.16
CA TRP A 96 -2.98 0.52 -2.05
C TRP A 96 -3.04 -0.05 -0.63
N ALA A 97 -1.89 -0.10 0.04
CA ALA A 97 -1.80 -0.68 1.38
C ALA A 97 -2.46 0.18 2.46
N SER A 98 -2.36 1.51 2.37
CA SER A 98 -2.79 2.42 3.43
C SER A 98 -3.92 3.38 3.05
N GLY A 99 -4.16 3.59 1.74
CA GLY A 99 -5.16 4.54 1.24
C GLY A 99 -4.68 5.99 1.15
N ALA A 100 -3.40 6.27 1.36
CA ALA A 100 -2.77 7.59 1.25
C ALA A 100 -1.81 7.65 0.06
N LYS A 101 -1.50 8.86 -0.43
CA LYS A 101 -0.46 9.08 -1.44
C LYS A 101 0.89 9.29 -0.77
N TYR A 102 1.93 8.71 -1.35
CA TYR A 102 3.32 8.77 -0.88
C TYR A 102 4.23 9.34 -1.96
N ASN A 103 5.40 9.82 -1.58
CA ASN A 103 6.44 10.20 -2.52
C ASN A 103 7.10 8.96 -3.14
N ASN A 104 7.65 9.10 -4.34
CA ASN A 104 8.39 8.02 -4.96
C ASN A 104 9.54 7.58 -4.04
N GLY A 105 9.64 6.28 -3.82
CA GLY A 105 10.64 5.67 -2.94
C GLY A 105 10.16 5.36 -1.54
N GLU A 106 9.12 6.00 -1.03
CA GLU A 106 8.57 5.77 0.31
C GLU A 106 7.76 4.47 0.38
N ILE A 107 7.91 3.77 1.49
CA ILE A 107 7.20 2.51 1.80
C ILE A 107 6.27 2.75 2.98
N SER A 108 5.00 3.06 2.70
CA SER A 108 3.96 3.32 3.71
C SER A 108 4.46 4.19 4.88
N CYS A 109 5.25 5.22 4.55
CA CYS A 109 5.96 6.07 5.49
C CYS A 109 6.22 7.41 4.82
N HIS A 110 5.75 8.51 5.39
CA HIS A 110 6.19 9.85 4.98
C HIS A 110 7.45 10.24 5.74
N ASP A 111 8.33 10.94 5.06
CA ASP A 111 9.57 11.52 5.58
C ASP A 111 9.64 12.94 5.00
N ASP A 112 8.82 13.86 5.55
CA ASP A 112 8.62 15.19 4.99
C ASP A 112 9.80 16.13 5.28
N ASP A 113 10.54 15.88 6.37
CA ASP A 113 11.74 16.66 6.73
C ASP A 113 13.05 16.00 6.28
N PHE A 114 12.97 14.83 5.64
CA PHE A 114 14.09 14.08 5.06
C PHE A 114 15.16 13.67 6.09
N ASP A 115 14.75 13.42 7.31
CA ASP A 115 15.66 12.95 8.37
C ASP A 115 15.90 11.44 8.34
N GLY A 116 15.14 10.72 7.51
CA GLY A 116 15.23 9.27 7.31
C GLY A 116 14.35 8.47 8.27
N LEU A 117 13.46 9.12 8.98
CA LEU A 117 12.45 8.52 9.86
C LEU A 117 11.07 8.71 9.26
N CYS A 118 10.10 7.99 9.76
CA CYS A 118 8.70 8.21 9.38
C CYS A 118 8.11 9.29 10.30
N ASP A 119 7.67 10.41 9.72
CA ASP A 119 7.26 11.61 10.46
C ASP A 119 6.00 11.44 11.29
N SER A 120 5.03 10.73 10.79
CA SER A 120 3.75 10.64 11.44
C SER A 120 3.18 9.23 11.39
N ASP A 121 2.21 8.97 12.23
CA ASP A 121 1.40 7.76 12.16
C ASP A 121 0.64 7.72 10.83
N GLN A 122 1.10 6.90 9.92
CA GLN A 122 0.50 6.70 8.60
C GLN A 122 -0.78 5.87 8.67
N GLY A 123 -1.12 5.40 9.83
CA GLY A 123 -2.18 4.44 10.01
C GLY A 123 -1.80 3.02 9.59
N PRO A 124 -2.65 2.04 9.91
CA PRO A 124 -2.37 0.64 9.63
C PRO A 124 -2.50 0.32 8.15
N THR A 125 -1.64 -0.55 7.65
CA THR A 125 -1.81 -1.15 6.33
C THR A 125 -2.99 -2.14 6.29
N LEU A 126 -3.41 -2.55 5.09
CA LEU A 126 -4.41 -3.62 4.93
C LEU A 126 -3.97 -4.92 5.64
N LEU A 127 -2.67 -5.22 5.63
CA LEU A 127 -2.11 -6.38 6.32
C LEU A 127 -2.26 -6.23 7.83
N ASP A 128 -1.90 -5.07 8.40
CA ASP A 128 -2.06 -4.79 9.83
C ASP A 128 -3.52 -4.90 10.25
N MET A 129 -4.43 -4.35 9.44
CA MET A 129 -5.87 -4.45 9.69
C MET A 129 -6.39 -5.88 9.63
N ALA A 130 -5.81 -6.74 8.78
CA ALA A 130 -6.16 -8.15 8.70
C ALA A 130 -5.67 -8.91 9.95
N LYS A 131 -4.41 -8.69 10.36
CA LYS A 131 -3.85 -9.27 11.58
C LYS A 131 -4.61 -8.88 12.83
N ALA A 132 -4.96 -7.61 12.96
CA ALA A 132 -5.77 -7.11 14.09
C ALA A 132 -7.16 -7.80 14.17
N ARG A 133 -7.60 -8.44 13.08
CA ARG A 133 -8.84 -9.24 13.01
C ARG A 133 -8.59 -10.75 13.13
N GLY A 134 -7.40 -11.15 13.53
CA GLY A 134 -7.02 -12.56 13.70
C GLY A 134 -6.96 -13.34 12.38
N LYS A 135 -6.69 -12.67 11.25
CA LYS A 135 -6.50 -13.33 9.96
C LYS A 135 -5.04 -13.68 9.77
N SER A 136 -4.79 -14.82 9.13
CA SER A 136 -3.48 -15.13 8.58
C SER A 136 -3.15 -14.19 7.43
N THR A 137 -1.88 -13.84 7.29
CA THR A 137 -1.36 -12.90 6.32
C THR A 137 -0.20 -13.49 5.55
N GLY A 138 -0.02 -13.07 4.30
CA GLY A 138 1.09 -13.54 3.50
C GLY A 138 1.45 -12.57 2.40
N LEU A 139 2.73 -12.55 2.07
CA LEU A 139 3.29 -11.82 0.95
C LEU A 139 3.98 -12.81 0.01
N VAL A 140 3.68 -12.70 -1.26
CA VAL A 140 4.25 -13.55 -2.31
C VAL A 140 4.68 -12.64 -3.46
N ALA A 141 5.92 -12.76 -3.91
CA ALA A 141 6.47 -11.97 -5.00
C ALA A 141 7.31 -12.83 -5.93
N THR A 142 7.35 -12.45 -7.20
CA THR A 142 8.28 -13.02 -8.19
C THR A 142 9.61 -12.28 -8.22
N SER A 143 9.74 -11.21 -7.44
CA SER A 143 10.96 -10.46 -7.15
C SER A 143 11.49 -10.82 -5.76
N ASP A 144 12.47 -10.04 -5.28
CA ASP A 144 12.88 -10.09 -3.88
C ASP A 144 11.67 -9.83 -2.98
N ILE A 145 11.52 -10.59 -1.89
CA ILE A 145 10.37 -10.44 -0.98
C ILE A 145 10.37 -9.08 -0.27
N THR A 146 11.53 -8.44 -0.15
CA THR A 146 11.72 -7.08 0.38
C THR A 146 11.52 -5.99 -0.65
N HIS A 147 11.25 -6.34 -1.92
CA HIS A 147 10.96 -5.35 -2.96
C HIS A 147 9.76 -4.47 -2.59
N ALA A 148 9.72 -3.28 -3.16
CA ALA A 148 8.79 -2.21 -2.76
C ALA A 148 7.32 -2.63 -2.72
N THR A 149 6.85 -3.44 -3.67
CA THR A 149 5.43 -3.81 -3.77
C THR A 149 4.97 -4.68 -2.60
N PRO A 150 5.60 -5.81 -2.25
CA PRO A 150 5.25 -6.53 -1.03
C PRO A 150 5.61 -5.74 0.24
N ALA A 151 6.73 -4.99 0.23
CA ALA A 151 7.18 -4.21 1.37
C ALA A 151 6.11 -3.21 1.86
N ALA A 152 5.42 -2.54 0.95
CA ALA A 152 4.43 -1.53 1.28
C ALA A 152 3.26 -2.07 2.12
N PHE A 153 2.96 -3.35 2.05
CA PHE A 153 1.93 -3.97 2.87
C PHE A 153 2.43 -4.40 4.26
N GLY A 154 3.73 -4.69 4.38
CA GLY A 154 4.32 -5.30 5.58
C GLY A 154 5.38 -4.46 6.29
N ALA A 155 5.70 -3.25 5.84
CA ALA A 155 6.72 -2.40 6.44
C ALA A 155 6.38 -0.91 6.32
N ASN A 156 7.06 -0.10 7.14
CA ASN A 156 7.06 1.36 7.06
C ASN A 156 8.52 1.84 7.09
N VAL A 157 9.04 2.28 5.95
CA VAL A 157 10.40 2.82 5.85
C VAL A 157 10.42 3.99 4.86
N HIS A 158 11.23 5.01 5.17
CA HIS A 158 11.35 6.21 4.34
C HIS A 158 11.89 5.94 2.93
N ASN A 159 12.57 4.80 2.72
CA ASN A 159 13.16 4.48 1.44
C ASN A 159 13.09 2.99 1.12
N ARG A 160 12.59 2.65 -0.05
CA ARG A 160 12.47 1.27 -0.57
C ARG A 160 13.77 0.47 -0.61
N LYS A 161 14.92 1.15 -0.52
CA LYS A 161 16.23 0.50 -0.48
C LYS A 161 16.63 0.03 0.91
N CYS A 162 15.83 0.31 1.93
CA CYS A 162 16.03 -0.14 3.30
C CYS A 162 15.59 -1.60 3.49
N GLU A 163 16.07 -2.50 2.64
CA GLU A 163 15.56 -3.87 2.54
C GLU A 163 15.76 -4.68 3.83
N GLU A 164 16.86 -4.43 4.55
CA GLU A 164 17.10 -5.03 5.87
C GLU A 164 16.05 -4.61 6.90
N ALA A 165 15.73 -3.31 6.96
CA ALA A 165 14.69 -2.83 7.85
C ALA A 165 13.31 -3.36 7.47
N ILE A 166 13.04 -3.53 6.17
CA ILE A 166 11.83 -4.14 5.67
C ILE A 166 11.72 -5.60 6.15
N ALA A 167 12.77 -6.39 5.95
CA ALA A 167 12.79 -7.79 6.38
C ALA A 167 12.63 -7.93 7.89
N ARG A 168 13.28 -7.08 8.68
CA ARG A 168 13.11 -7.01 10.13
C ARG A 168 11.65 -6.75 10.51
N GLN A 169 11.02 -5.76 9.88
CA GLN A 169 9.63 -5.43 10.17
C GLN A 169 8.64 -6.53 9.76
N PHE A 170 8.96 -7.34 8.74
CA PHE A 170 8.14 -8.51 8.41
C PHE A 170 8.14 -9.54 9.55
N LEU A 171 9.33 -9.77 10.15
CA LEU A 171 9.47 -10.64 11.31
C LEU A 171 8.72 -10.08 12.52
N ASP A 172 8.96 -8.81 12.86
CA ASP A 172 8.33 -8.14 14.01
C ASP A 172 6.79 -8.14 13.91
N ARG A 173 6.27 -8.02 12.70
CA ARG A 173 4.82 -8.12 12.41
C ARG A 173 4.31 -9.55 12.42
N GLY A 174 5.18 -10.54 12.41
CA GLY A 174 4.81 -11.96 12.39
C GLY A 174 3.94 -12.27 11.17
N ILE A 175 4.36 -11.92 9.96
CA ILE A 175 3.65 -12.24 8.72
C ILE A 175 3.73 -13.74 8.50
N ASP A 176 2.59 -14.43 8.38
CA ASP A 176 2.54 -15.89 8.46
C ASP A 176 3.20 -16.61 7.27
N VAL A 177 3.22 -15.98 6.10
CA VAL A 177 3.81 -16.56 4.87
C VAL A 177 4.60 -15.49 4.12
N LEU A 178 5.85 -15.77 3.82
CA LEU A 178 6.75 -14.95 3.02
C LEU A 178 7.37 -15.81 1.93
N LEU A 179 7.05 -15.56 0.67
CA LEU A 179 7.58 -16.30 -0.48
C LEU A 179 8.08 -15.32 -1.55
N GLY A 180 9.34 -15.40 -1.88
CA GLY A 180 9.97 -14.55 -2.89
C GLY A 180 11.49 -14.77 -2.95
N GLY A 181 12.15 -14.04 -3.82
CA GLY A 181 13.60 -14.01 -3.91
C GLY A 181 14.26 -13.14 -2.83
N GLY A 182 15.58 -12.94 -2.98
CA GLY A 182 16.32 -11.93 -2.22
C GLY A 182 17.20 -12.44 -1.07
N ILE A 183 17.23 -13.73 -0.82
CA ILE A 183 18.08 -14.33 0.24
C ILE A 183 19.56 -13.92 0.12
N ALA A 184 20.06 -13.73 -1.10
CA ALA A 184 21.45 -13.36 -1.35
C ALA A 184 21.67 -11.84 -1.51
N ALA A 185 20.65 -11.02 -1.34
CA ALA A 185 20.75 -9.58 -1.57
C ALA A 185 21.37 -8.86 -0.37
N ASN A 186 22.68 -8.72 -0.40
CA ASN A 186 23.44 -7.84 0.53
C ASN A 186 23.21 -6.38 0.15
N ARG A 187 22.01 -5.84 0.44
CA ARG A 187 21.57 -4.49 0.03
C ARG A 187 21.17 -3.61 1.21
N SER A 188 22.04 -3.46 2.18
CA SER A 188 21.84 -2.39 3.16
C SER A 188 22.30 -1.06 2.57
N SER A 189 21.36 -0.19 2.25
CA SER A 189 21.61 1.19 1.86
C SER A 189 20.98 2.20 2.83
N CYS A 190 20.36 1.72 3.89
CA CYS A 190 19.82 2.56 4.96
C CYS A 190 20.89 2.87 6.00
N LYS A 191 21.21 4.16 6.17
CA LYS A 191 22.19 4.62 7.14
C LYS A 191 21.79 4.41 8.61
N LEU A 192 20.57 4.00 8.86
CA LEU A 192 19.99 3.83 10.21
C LEU A 192 20.17 2.43 10.80
N THR A 193 20.75 1.50 10.03
CA THR A 193 21.06 0.15 10.55
C THR A 193 22.54 0.05 10.92
N PRO A 194 22.87 -0.47 12.12
CA PRO A 194 24.26 -0.75 12.48
C PRO A 194 24.87 -1.78 11.53
N SER A 195 26.01 -1.45 10.95
CA SER A 195 26.97 -2.30 10.24
C SER A 195 26.42 -3.50 9.45
N ALA A 196 26.52 -3.42 8.13
CA ALA A 196 26.26 -4.48 7.18
C ALA A 196 27.30 -5.63 7.28
N GLY A 197 27.28 -6.39 8.35
CA GLY A 197 28.04 -7.61 8.50
C GLY A 197 27.12 -8.67 9.06
N ASP A 198 27.00 -9.83 8.40
CA ASP A 198 26.32 -11.03 8.87
C ASP A 198 24.84 -10.91 9.27
N TRP A 199 24.15 -9.80 8.87
CA TRP A 199 22.76 -9.59 9.25
C TRP A 199 21.81 -10.63 8.65
N LEU A 200 22.11 -11.12 7.45
CA LEU A 200 21.23 -12.07 6.76
C LEU A 200 21.20 -13.43 7.49
N ASP A 201 22.38 -13.95 7.85
CA ASP A 201 22.46 -15.22 8.57
C ASP A 201 21.82 -15.10 9.95
N ASN A 202 22.02 -13.97 10.63
CA ASN A 202 21.37 -13.69 11.91
C ASN A 202 19.86 -13.56 11.74
N LEU A 203 19.37 -12.86 10.71
CA LEU A 203 17.95 -12.65 10.48
C LEU A 203 17.24 -13.96 10.12
N LEU A 204 17.84 -14.82 9.28
CA LEU A 204 17.27 -16.13 8.96
C LEU A 204 17.19 -17.03 10.19
N SER A 205 18.20 -16.99 11.08
CA SER A 205 18.13 -17.72 12.35
C SER A 205 17.03 -17.19 13.27
N GLU A 206 16.84 -15.88 13.31
CA GLU A 206 15.74 -15.27 14.08
C GLU A 206 14.36 -15.65 13.53
N TYR A 207 14.20 -15.73 12.20
CA TYR A 207 12.97 -16.26 11.60
C TYR A 207 12.73 -17.71 12.02
N ALA A 208 13.77 -18.56 12.00
CA ALA A 208 13.67 -19.94 12.44
C ALA A 208 13.30 -20.04 13.93
N ASP A 209 13.95 -19.23 14.78
CA ASP A 209 13.66 -19.15 16.22
C ASP A 209 12.24 -18.66 16.51
N ALA A 210 11.70 -17.80 15.64
CA ALA A 210 10.31 -17.35 15.69
C ALA A 210 9.32 -18.40 15.15
N GLY A 211 9.79 -19.57 14.72
CA GLY A 211 8.97 -20.68 14.27
C GLY A 211 8.67 -20.73 12.77
N TYR A 212 9.34 -19.93 11.96
CA TYR A 212 9.23 -20.05 10.51
C TYR A 212 9.98 -21.28 9.99
N THR A 213 9.39 -21.94 9.03
CA THR A 213 10.10 -22.94 8.23
C THR A 213 10.78 -22.23 7.07
N VAL A 214 12.10 -22.22 7.07
CA VAL A 214 12.88 -21.69 5.94
C VAL A 214 12.96 -22.80 4.89
N VAL A 215 12.49 -22.50 3.68
CA VAL A 215 12.53 -23.43 2.53
C VAL A 215 13.40 -22.83 1.44
N ASP A 216 14.29 -23.62 0.92
CA ASP A 216 15.06 -23.32 -0.29
C ASP A 216 14.50 -24.20 -1.41
N THR A 217 14.05 -23.61 -2.51
CA THR A 217 13.24 -24.29 -3.51
C THR A 217 14.06 -24.75 -4.70
N GLU A 218 15.18 -25.37 -4.50
CA GLU A 218 15.87 -26.07 -5.59
C GLU A 218 15.56 -27.59 -5.62
N ASP A 219 14.55 -28.06 -4.89
CA ASP A 219 14.08 -29.46 -4.94
C ASP A 219 12.70 -29.59 -5.59
#